data_737372dec5fbc6c5aac3bcbfbe4c8aa8
#
_entry.id   737372dec5fbc6c5aac3bcbfbe4c8aa8
#
_cell.length_a   1.000
_cell.length_b   1.000
_cell.length_c   1.000
_cell.angle_alpha   90.00
_cell.angle_beta   90.00
_cell.angle_gamma   90.00
#
_symmetry.space_group_name_H-M   'P 1'
#
loop_
_entity.id
_entity.type
_entity.pdbx_description
1 polymer ?
#
loop_
_entity_poly.entity_id
_entity_poly.type
_entity_poly.pdbx_seq_one_letter_code
_entity_poly.pdbx_strand_id
1 'polypeptide(L)'
;IVAQDVRVLAEAARVTEIAAQGRDPLAGPLRIGVIYTIAPYLLPKLVPLLRERAPQMPLIIQEGFTEKLLASIKSGDLDIAILALPVDEPGLVAQPVYDEAFRALLPVKHAWVKQKYIKPIWLLDEPLLLLGAGNCFRDQVLDLCAHGSNPAAPQVLEGSSLETIRYMVASGI
;
A
#
# COMPACT_ATOMS: atom_id res chain seq x y z
N ILE A 1 -31.70 -9.33 7.03
CA ILE A 1 -32.60 -8.40 6.35
C ILE A 1 -31.96 -7.01 6.35
N VAL A 2 -31.75 -6.33 7.47
CA VAL A 2 -31.22 -4.96 7.53
C VAL A 2 -29.90 -4.77 6.73
N ALA A 3 -28.96 -5.71 6.83
CA ALA A 3 -27.71 -5.64 6.08
C ALA A 3 -27.93 -5.74 4.55
N GLN A 4 -28.93 -6.50 4.12
CA GLN A 4 -29.28 -6.61 2.70
C GLN A 4 -29.99 -5.35 2.21
N ASP A 5 -30.85 -4.76 3.02
CA ASP A 5 -31.55 -3.51 2.68
C ASP A 5 -30.55 -2.36 2.50
N VAL A 6 -29.55 -2.25 3.38
CA VAL A 6 -28.47 -1.26 3.27
C VAL A 6 -27.69 -1.45 1.95
N ARG A 7 -27.40 -2.69 1.54
CA ARG A 7 -26.71 -2.96 0.27
C ARG A 7 -27.56 -2.55 -0.94
N VAL A 8 -28.85 -2.85 -0.94
CA VAL A 8 -29.76 -2.44 -2.04
C VAL A 8 -29.82 -0.93 -2.17
N LEU A 9 -29.92 -0.21 -1.03
CA LEU A 9 -29.94 1.25 -1.03
C LEU A 9 -28.61 1.84 -1.53
N ALA A 10 -27.49 1.25 -1.14
CA ALA A 10 -26.15 1.66 -1.61
C ALA A 10 -26.01 1.48 -3.13
N GLU A 11 -26.46 0.33 -3.67
CA GLU A 11 -26.43 0.08 -5.10
C GLU A 11 -27.38 1.02 -5.88
N ALA A 12 -28.56 1.32 -5.35
CA ALA A 12 -29.47 2.28 -5.94
C ALA A 12 -28.88 3.70 -5.99
N ALA A 13 -28.21 4.12 -4.90
CA ALA A 13 -27.49 5.39 -4.86
C ALA A 13 -26.37 5.43 -5.91
N ARG A 14 -25.66 4.31 -6.08
CA ARG A 14 -24.59 4.19 -7.05
C ARG A 14 -25.06 4.31 -8.50
N VAL A 15 -26.22 3.75 -8.84
CA VAL A 15 -26.84 3.94 -10.15
C VAL A 15 -27.09 5.43 -10.42
N THR A 16 -27.56 6.18 -9.43
CA THR A 16 -27.76 7.62 -9.56
C THR A 16 -26.45 8.40 -9.71
N GLU A 17 -25.38 8.00 -8.99
CA GLU A 17 -24.05 8.56 -9.15
C GLU A 17 -23.49 8.32 -10.56
N ILE A 18 -23.58 7.08 -11.09
CA ILE A 18 -23.14 6.73 -12.44
C ILE A 18 -23.91 7.53 -13.49
N ALA A 19 -25.21 7.71 -13.34
CA ALA A 19 -26.01 8.51 -14.24
C ALA A 19 -25.63 10.00 -14.22
N ALA A 20 -25.23 10.53 -13.06
CA ALA A 20 -24.72 11.88 -12.91
C ALA A 20 -23.32 12.05 -13.53
N GLN A 21 -22.44 11.07 -13.34
CA GLN A 21 -21.08 11.04 -13.94
C GLN A 21 -21.10 10.99 -15.47
N GLY A 22 -22.15 10.46 -16.09
CA GLY A 22 -22.31 10.45 -17.55
C GLY A 22 -22.29 11.84 -18.19
N ARG A 23 -22.42 12.91 -17.42
CA ARG A 23 -22.34 14.31 -17.88
C ARG A 23 -20.94 14.93 -17.64
N ASP A 24 -20.29 14.57 -16.55
CA ASP A 24 -18.92 15.00 -16.21
C ASP A 24 -18.27 13.91 -15.35
N PRO A 25 -17.34 13.12 -15.91
CA PRO A 25 -16.68 12.03 -15.17
C PRO A 25 -15.79 12.54 -14.01
N LEU A 26 -15.51 13.84 -13.93
CA LEU A 26 -14.71 14.44 -12.88
C LEU A 26 -15.55 15.11 -11.77
N ALA A 27 -16.87 15.05 -11.85
CA ALA A 27 -17.76 15.65 -10.85
C ALA A 27 -18.24 14.67 -9.77
N GLY A 28 -18.18 13.37 -10.03
CA GLY A 28 -18.59 12.34 -9.06
C GLY A 28 -17.48 12.01 -8.03
N PRO A 29 -17.84 11.34 -6.92
CA PRO A 29 -16.86 10.92 -5.93
C PRO A 29 -15.90 9.88 -6.51
N LEU A 30 -14.61 10.00 -6.17
CA LEU A 30 -13.58 8.99 -6.46
C LEU A 30 -13.16 8.32 -5.15
N ARG A 31 -13.38 7.01 -5.07
CA ARG A 31 -13.03 6.15 -3.93
C ARG A 31 -11.72 5.44 -4.21
N ILE A 32 -10.68 5.81 -3.50
CA ILE A 32 -9.30 5.32 -3.71
C ILE A 32 -8.87 4.47 -2.54
N GLY A 33 -8.52 3.22 -2.79
CA GLY A 33 -7.81 2.36 -1.85
C GLY A 33 -6.29 2.54 -2.00
N VAL A 34 -5.54 2.57 -0.91
CA VAL A 34 -4.07 2.64 -0.95
C VAL A 34 -3.49 1.74 0.14
N ILE A 35 -2.47 0.95 -0.17
CA ILE A 35 -1.80 0.15 0.86
C ILE A 35 -1.03 1.03 1.84
N TYR A 36 -0.99 0.61 3.10
CA TYR A 36 -0.34 1.36 4.20
C TYR A 36 1.11 1.75 3.94
N THR A 37 1.83 0.98 3.14
CA THR A 37 3.25 1.22 2.84
C THR A 37 3.48 2.31 1.79
N ILE A 38 2.47 2.64 0.98
CA ILE A 38 2.53 3.67 -0.07
C ILE A 38 1.80 4.95 0.37
N ALA A 39 0.69 4.81 1.08
CA ALA A 39 -0.21 5.92 1.42
C ALA A 39 0.50 7.14 2.02
N PRO A 40 1.36 7.02 3.07
CA PRO A 40 2.00 8.17 3.72
C PRO A 40 2.93 8.98 2.81
N TYR A 41 3.42 8.37 1.73
CA TYR A 41 4.40 9.00 0.82
C TYR A 41 3.75 9.52 -0.46
N LEU A 42 2.73 8.83 -0.95
CA LEU A 42 2.06 9.15 -2.21
C LEU A 42 0.93 10.16 -2.02
N LEU A 43 0.05 9.93 -1.04
CA LEU A 43 -1.17 10.73 -0.86
C LEU A 43 -0.89 12.22 -0.63
N PRO A 44 0.12 12.64 0.15
CA PRO A 44 0.44 14.06 0.32
C PRO A 44 0.81 14.79 -0.97
N LYS A 45 1.25 14.05 -1.99
CA LYS A 45 1.59 14.59 -3.32
C LYS A 45 0.42 14.45 -4.30
N LEU A 46 -0.27 13.31 -4.26
CA LEU A 46 -1.35 12.99 -5.18
C LEU A 46 -2.60 13.83 -4.93
N VAL A 47 -3.01 13.96 -3.67
CA VAL A 47 -4.27 14.66 -3.31
C VAL A 47 -4.30 16.12 -3.75
N PRO A 48 -3.24 16.92 -3.54
CA PRO A 48 -3.21 18.30 -4.04
C PRO A 48 -3.38 18.40 -5.57
N LEU A 49 -2.70 17.49 -6.31
CA LEU A 49 -2.80 17.46 -7.77
C LEU A 49 -4.20 17.08 -8.26
N LEU A 50 -4.84 16.11 -7.60
CA LEU A 50 -6.22 15.73 -7.92
C LEU A 50 -7.20 16.89 -7.64
N ARG A 51 -7.03 17.59 -6.51
CA ARG A 51 -7.85 18.76 -6.17
C ARG A 51 -7.68 19.92 -7.15
N GLU A 52 -6.50 20.12 -7.68
CA GLU A 52 -6.24 21.12 -8.69
C GLU A 52 -6.90 20.77 -10.03
N ARG A 53 -6.80 19.50 -10.45
CA ARG A 53 -7.29 19.05 -11.76
C ARG A 53 -8.77 18.71 -11.80
N ALA A 54 -9.34 18.30 -10.69
CA ALA A 54 -10.74 17.94 -10.55
C ALA A 54 -11.33 18.49 -9.24
N PRO A 55 -11.49 19.85 -9.14
CA PRO A 55 -11.92 20.50 -7.91
C PRO A 55 -13.34 20.13 -7.45
N GLN A 56 -14.16 19.63 -8.37
CA GLN A 56 -15.54 19.20 -8.09
C GLN A 56 -15.65 17.72 -7.69
N MET A 57 -14.54 16.96 -7.75
CA MET A 57 -14.51 15.52 -7.48
C MET A 57 -14.22 15.28 -5.99
N PRO A 58 -15.18 14.82 -5.17
CA PRO A 58 -14.93 14.43 -3.80
C PRO A 58 -14.00 13.22 -3.76
N LEU A 59 -12.94 13.28 -2.95
CA LEU A 59 -12.02 12.18 -2.75
C LEU A 59 -12.35 11.44 -1.46
N ILE A 60 -12.56 10.12 -1.56
CA ILE A 60 -12.75 9.22 -0.44
C ILE A 60 -11.54 8.27 -0.43
N ILE A 61 -10.72 8.36 0.60
CA ILE A 61 -9.47 7.61 0.70
C ILE A 61 -9.61 6.56 1.79
N GLN A 62 -9.25 5.33 1.45
CA GLN A 62 -9.20 4.20 2.36
C GLN A 62 -7.80 3.59 2.33
N GLU A 63 -7.18 3.48 3.50
CA GLU A 63 -5.94 2.72 3.64
C GLU A 63 -6.25 1.29 4.09
N GLY A 64 -5.46 0.33 3.63
CA GLY A 64 -5.70 -1.07 3.97
C GLY A 64 -4.63 -2.03 3.49
N PHE A 65 -4.78 -3.29 3.87
CA PHE A 65 -4.04 -4.40 3.29
C PHE A 65 -4.55 -4.73 1.88
N THR A 66 -3.68 -5.27 1.05
CA THR A 66 -3.99 -5.64 -0.35
C THR A 66 -5.27 -6.45 -0.47
N GLU A 67 -5.42 -7.53 0.31
CA GLU A 67 -6.58 -8.41 0.28
C GLU A 67 -7.89 -7.66 0.55
N LYS A 68 -7.91 -6.79 1.57
CA LYS A 68 -9.09 -6.00 1.93
C LYS A 68 -9.45 -4.99 0.83
N LEU A 69 -8.44 -4.33 0.25
CA LEU A 69 -8.67 -3.36 -0.83
C LEU A 69 -9.18 -4.04 -2.09
N LEU A 70 -8.65 -5.22 -2.44
CA LEU A 70 -9.15 -6.02 -3.56
C LEU A 70 -10.61 -6.46 -3.35
N ALA A 71 -10.95 -6.89 -2.14
CA ALA A 71 -12.34 -7.21 -1.80
C ALA A 71 -13.25 -5.98 -1.95
N SER A 72 -12.80 -4.79 -1.53
CA SER A 72 -13.55 -3.54 -1.64
C SER A 72 -13.73 -3.08 -3.10
N ILE A 73 -12.77 -3.34 -3.99
CA ILE A 73 -12.96 -3.10 -5.44
C ILE A 73 -14.01 -4.06 -6.01
N LYS A 74 -13.93 -5.35 -5.66
CA LYS A 74 -14.88 -6.36 -6.14
C LYS A 74 -16.32 -6.10 -5.67
N SER A 75 -16.49 -5.60 -4.44
CA SER A 75 -17.80 -5.20 -3.92
C SER A 75 -18.28 -3.86 -4.46
N GLY A 76 -17.39 -3.09 -5.11
CA GLY A 76 -17.67 -1.77 -5.60
C GLY A 76 -17.64 -0.65 -4.55
N ASP A 77 -17.12 -0.92 -3.37
CA ASP A 77 -16.89 0.08 -2.33
C ASP A 77 -15.72 1.01 -2.66
N LEU A 78 -14.83 0.56 -3.55
CA LEU A 78 -13.73 1.34 -4.12
C LEU A 78 -13.81 1.34 -5.65
N ASP A 79 -13.40 2.45 -6.27
CA ASP A 79 -13.31 2.59 -7.71
C ASP A 79 -11.93 2.16 -8.24
N ILE A 80 -10.87 2.48 -7.48
CA ILE A 80 -9.48 2.09 -7.79
C ILE A 80 -8.73 1.74 -6.51
N ALA A 81 -7.65 0.94 -6.65
CA ALA A 81 -6.68 0.75 -5.57
C ALA A 81 -5.25 0.88 -6.09
N ILE A 82 -4.40 1.48 -5.27
CA ILE A 82 -2.95 1.58 -5.48
C ILE A 82 -2.29 0.52 -4.63
N LEU A 83 -1.70 -0.46 -5.30
CA LEU A 83 -1.18 -1.69 -4.71
C LEU A 83 0.23 -1.96 -5.24
N ALA A 84 0.92 -2.91 -4.62
CA ALA A 84 2.16 -3.47 -5.18
C ALA A 84 1.82 -4.63 -6.13
N LEU A 85 2.55 -4.74 -7.24
CA LEU A 85 2.46 -5.87 -8.15
C LEU A 85 3.34 -7.04 -7.65
N PRO A 86 3.04 -8.29 -8.05
CA PRO A 86 1.96 -8.69 -8.95
C PRO A 86 0.59 -8.74 -8.28
N VAL A 87 -0.45 -8.44 -9.03
CA VAL A 87 -1.85 -8.64 -8.65
C VAL A 87 -2.50 -9.47 -9.77
N ASP A 88 -2.92 -10.68 -9.44
CA ASP A 88 -3.64 -11.57 -10.36
C ASP A 88 -5.02 -11.87 -9.76
N GLU A 89 -5.96 -11.00 -10.07
CA GLU A 89 -7.33 -11.08 -9.58
C GLU A 89 -8.33 -11.09 -10.74
N PRO A 90 -9.11 -12.17 -10.92
CA PRO A 90 -10.10 -12.25 -11.99
C PRO A 90 -11.07 -11.08 -11.97
N GLY A 91 -11.27 -10.46 -13.13
CA GLY A 91 -12.20 -9.32 -13.30
C GLY A 91 -11.61 -7.96 -12.96
N LEU A 92 -10.34 -7.89 -12.53
CA LEU A 92 -9.63 -6.64 -12.32
C LEU A 92 -8.54 -6.43 -13.38
N VAL A 93 -8.27 -5.18 -13.71
CA VAL A 93 -7.17 -4.79 -14.59
C VAL A 93 -6.12 -4.06 -13.76
N ALA A 94 -4.91 -4.63 -13.71
CA ALA A 94 -3.76 -4.00 -13.08
C ALA A 94 -2.93 -3.22 -14.10
N GLN A 95 -2.72 -1.93 -13.86
CA GLN A 95 -1.90 -1.04 -14.68
C GLN A 95 -0.63 -0.66 -13.91
N PRO A 96 0.58 -1.06 -14.37
CA PRO A 96 1.82 -0.56 -13.79
C PRO A 96 1.90 0.96 -13.91
N VAL A 97 2.27 1.64 -12.82
CA VAL A 97 2.36 3.10 -12.75
C VAL A 97 3.82 3.55 -12.61
N TYR A 98 4.57 2.93 -11.69
CA TYR A 98 5.98 3.22 -11.46
C TYR A 98 6.67 2.06 -10.73
N ASP A 99 7.99 2.03 -10.81
CA ASP A 99 8.85 1.13 -10.05
C ASP A 99 9.52 1.88 -8.90
N GLU A 100 9.63 1.23 -7.75
CA GLU A 100 10.25 1.79 -6.56
C GLU A 100 11.38 0.89 -6.07
N ALA A 101 12.60 1.45 -5.99
CA ALA A 101 13.76 0.70 -5.55
C ALA A 101 13.73 0.46 -4.04
N PHE A 102 14.03 -0.75 -3.60
CA PHE A 102 14.24 -1.04 -2.18
C PHE A 102 15.38 -0.23 -1.60
N ARG A 103 15.19 0.25 -0.38
CA ARG A 103 16.17 0.98 0.40
C ARG A 103 16.33 0.32 1.77
N ALA A 104 17.56 0.05 2.19
CA ALA A 104 17.83 -0.31 3.56
C ALA A 104 17.94 0.96 4.41
N LEU A 105 17.15 1.05 5.47
CA LEU A 105 17.26 2.07 6.48
C LEU A 105 18.20 1.56 7.58
N LEU A 106 19.18 2.34 7.96
CA LEU A 106 20.22 1.96 8.89
C LEU A 106 20.32 2.97 10.04
N PRO A 107 20.60 2.52 11.29
CA PRO A 107 21.00 3.42 12.35
C PRO A 107 22.26 4.22 11.98
N VAL A 108 22.38 5.45 12.44
CA VAL A 108 23.47 6.36 12.06
C VAL A 108 24.88 5.78 12.32
N LYS A 109 25.01 4.90 13.31
CA LYS A 109 26.29 4.28 13.67
C LYS A 109 26.53 2.91 13.01
N HIS A 110 25.62 2.47 12.12
CA HIS A 110 25.75 1.16 11.50
C HIS A 110 26.97 1.09 10.57
N ALA A 111 27.63 -0.07 10.53
CA ALA A 111 28.86 -0.25 9.73
C ALA A 111 28.67 0.04 8.22
N TRP A 112 27.44 -0.15 7.73
CA TRP A 112 27.12 0.03 6.30
C TRP A 112 26.68 1.44 5.90
N VAL A 113 26.65 2.40 6.81
CA VAL A 113 26.19 3.79 6.52
C VAL A 113 26.93 4.43 5.34
N LYS A 114 28.20 4.06 5.13
CA LYS A 114 29.02 4.59 4.02
C LYS A 114 28.92 3.77 2.73
N GLN A 115 28.19 2.66 2.74
CA GLN A 115 28.03 1.83 1.55
C GLN A 115 27.02 2.47 0.59
N LYS A 116 27.37 2.52 -0.70
CA LYS A 116 26.46 2.97 -1.76
C LYS A 116 25.38 1.93 -2.08
N TYR A 117 25.69 0.67 -1.83
CA TYR A 117 24.87 -0.46 -2.18
C TYR A 117 25.00 -1.53 -1.10
N ILE A 118 23.85 -2.09 -0.68
CA ILE A 118 23.76 -3.19 0.27
C ILE A 118 23.25 -4.41 -0.49
N LYS A 119 24.03 -5.51 -0.46
CA LYS A 119 23.61 -6.76 -1.08
C LYS A 119 22.55 -7.42 -0.20
N PRO A 120 21.46 -7.94 -0.76
CA PRO A 120 20.41 -8.61 0.01
C PRO A 120 20.95 -9.73 0.92
N ILE A 121 21.95 -10.47 0.46
CA ILE A 121 22.59 -11.56 1.24
C ILE A 121 23.20 -11.07 2.57
N TRP A 122 23.63 -9.82 2.67
CA TRP A 122 24.18 -9.29 3.91
C TRP A 122 23.12 -9.11 5.00
N LEU A 123 21.85 -8.92 4.59
CA LEU A 123 20.73 -8.76 5.52
C LEU A 123 20.44 -10.04 6.31
N LEU A 124 20.94 -11.20 5.85
CA LEU A 124 20.72 -12.47 6.55
C LEU A 124 21.47 -12.57 7.89
N ASP A 125 22.52 -11.81 8.04
CA ASP A 125 23.37 -11.82 9.25
C ASP A 125 23.04 -10.67 10.20
N GLU A 126 22.07 -9.82 9.87
CA GLU A 126 21.69 -8.64 10.65
C GLU A 126 20.28 -8.75 11.25
N PRO A 127 20.05 -8.17 12.43
CA PRO A 127 18.70 -8.05 12.96
C PRO A 127 17.84 -7.19 12.04
N LEU A 128 16.71 -7.72 11.59
CA LEU A 128 15.79 -7.03 10.69
C LEU A 128 14.54 -6.55 11.43
N LEU A 129 14.16 -5.31 11.17
CA LEU A 129 12.85 -4.77 11.50
C LEU A 129 11.97 -4.91 10.26
N LEU A 130 10.97 -5.77 10.32
CA LEU A 130 10.04 -6.03 9.21
C LEU A 130 8.61 -5.65 9.58
N LEU A 131 7.81 -5.42 8.57
CA LEU A 131 6.36 -5.33 8.75
C LEU A 131 5.78 -6.71 9.08
N GLY A 132 4.71 -6.72 9.86
CA GLY A 132 3.96 -7.93 10.19
C GLY A 132 3.29 -8.56 8.96
N ALA A 133 2.75 -9.76 9.15
CA ALA A 133 2.05 -10.52 8.11
C ALA A 133 0.89 -9.72 7.50
N GLY A 134 0.58 -10.01 6.22
CA GLY A 134 -0.45 -9.31 5.44
C GLY A 134 0.04 -8.07 4.69
N ASN A 135 1.30 -7.67 4.90
CA ASN A 135 1.93 -6.61 4.11
C ASN A 135 2.70 -7.24 2.93
N CYS A 136 2.31 -6.95 1.71
CA CYS A 136 3.03 -7.41 0.51
C CYS A 136 4.51 -6.98 0.49
N PHE A 137 4.83 -5.83 1.08
CA PHE A 137 6.20 -5.36 1.26
C PHE A 137 7.05 -6.35 2.07
N ARG A 138 6.49 -6.95 3.14
CA ARG A 138 7.17 -7.99 3.92
C ARG A 138 7.56 -9.17 3.03
N ASP A 139 6.59 -9.68 2.27
CA ASP A 139 6.79 -10.87 1.44
C ASP A 139 7.86 -10.60 0.38
N GLN A 140 7.82 -9.44 -0.26
CA GLN A 140 8.85 -9.01 -1.20
C GLN A 140 10.25 -8.89 -0.59
N VAL A 141 10.36 -8.41 0.67
CA VAL A 141 11.66 -8.35 1.37
C VAL A 141 12.14 -9.74 1.73
N LEU A 142 11.25 -10.62 2.19
CA LEU A 142 11.60 -12.02 2.48
C LEU A 142 12.05 -12.76 1.23
N ASP A 143 11.40 -12.55 0.09
CA ASP A 143 11.80 -13.14 -1.20
C ASP A 143 13.19 -12.67 -1.64
N LEU A 144 13.52 -11.39 -1.44
CA LEU A 144 14.87 -10.88 -1.70
C LEU A 144 15.94 -11.55 -0.84
N CYS A 145 15.58 -11.93 0.38
CA CYS A 145 16.47 -12.57 1.35
C CYS A 145 16.46 -14.10 1.25
N ALA A 146 15.41 -14.74 0.71
CA ALA A 146 15.17 -16.19 0.74
C ALA A 146 16.19 -17.04 -0.04
N HIS A 147 17.05 -16.43 -0.85
CA HIS A 147 18.12 -17.15 -1.56
C HIS A 147 19.30 -17.56 -0.67
N GLY A 148 19.22 -17.33 0.65
CA GLY A 148 20.17 -17.75 1.65
C GLY A 148 19.48 -18.19 2.92
N SER A 149 19.03 -19.47 2.97
CA SER A 149 18.46 -20.05 4.18
C SER A 149 19.56 -20.25 5.23
N ASN A 150 19.68 -19.30 6.15
CA ASN A 150 20.41 -19.49 7.39
C ASN A 150 19.40 -19.87 8.49
N PRO A 151 19.43 -21.09 9.06
CA PRO A 151 18.51 -21.46 10.15
C PRO A 151 18.78 -20.71 11.47
N ALA A 152 19.83 -19.92 11.53
CA ALA A 152 20.17 -19.02 12.65
C ALA A 152 19.79 -17.57 12.31
N ALA A 153 18.69 -17.35 11.56
CA ALA A 153 18.25 -16.00 11.23
C ALA A 153 18.17 -15.11 12.48
N PRO A 154 18.77 -13.91 12.44
CA PRO A 154 18.72 -12.99 13.56
C PRO A 154 17.27 -12.65 13.93
N GLN A 155 17.04 -12.22 15.16
CA GLN A 155 15.72 -11.87 15.66
C GLN A 155 15.04 -10.88 14.69
N VAL A 156 13.91 -11.30 14.12
CA VAL A 156 13.05 -10.41 13.36
C VAL A 156 12.13 -9.70 14.35
N LEU A 157 12.29 -8.39 14.49
CA LEU A 157 11.32 -7.58 15.22
C LEU A 157 10.24 -7.13 14.23
N GLU A 158 8.99 -7.45 14.51
CA GLU A 158 7.85 -7.10 13.67
C GLU A 158 7.18 -5.81 14.14
N GLY A 159 6.96 -4.90 13.20
CA GLY A 159 6.19 -3.68 13.42
C GLY A 159 4.93 -3.65 12.57
N SER A 160 3.88 -3.00 13.04
CA SER A 160 2.63 -2.84 12.31
C SER A 160 2.63 -1.67 11.32
N SER A 161 3.58 -0.74 11.43
CA SER A 161 3.67 0.47 10.63
C SER A 161 5.10 0.72 10.17
N LEU A 162 5.26 1.00 8.86
CA LEU A 162 6.56 1.34 8.27
C LEU A 162 7.12 2.63 8.89
N GLU A 163 6.28 3.61 9.19
CA GLU A 163 6.68 4.84 9.86
C GLU A 163 7.21 4.58 11.27
N THR A 164 6.54 3.70 12.04
CA THR A 164 7.04 3.29 13.36
C THR A 164 8.41 2.64 13.26
N ILE A 165 8.58 1.70 12.32
CA ILE A 165 9.88 1.05 12.06
C ILE A 165 10.96 2.09 11.72
N ARG A 166 10.64 3.08 10.87
CA ARG A 166 11.58 4.17 10.54
C ARG A 166 12.05 4.94 11.78
N TYR A 167 11.13 5.29 12.67
CA TYR A 167 11.48 5.98 13.92
C TYR A 167 12.28 5.11 14.87
N MET A 168 11.98 3.80 14.95
CA MET A 168 12.76 2.87 15.77
C MET A 168 14.21 2.79 15.25
N VAL A 169 14.41 2.60 13.96
CA VAL A 169 15.77 2.61 13.37
C VAL A 169 16.47 3.96 13.60
N ALA A 170 15.76 5.08 13.47
CA ALA A 170 16.32 6.39 13.72
C ALA A 170 16.75 6.59 15.21
N SER A 171 16.09 5.90 16.14
CA SER A 171 16.47 5.90 17.57
C SER A 171 17.62 4.95 17.90
N GLY A 172 18.11 4.18 16.93
CA GLY A 172 19.28 3.31 17.08
C GLY A 172 18.98 1.85 17.42
N ILE A 173 17.71 1.43 17.23
CA ILE A 173 17.28 0.03 17.39
C ILE A 173 17.61 -0.75 16.12
#